data_ab381ec29270887d2178a464b9546b99
#
_entry.id   ab381ec29270887d2178a464b9546b99
#
_cell.length_a   1.000
_cell.length_b   1.000
_cell.length_c   1.000
_cell.angle_alpha   90.00
_cell.angle_beta   90.00
_cell.angle_gamma   90.00
#
_symmetry.space_group_name_H-M   'P 1'
#
loop_
_entity.id
_entity.type
_entity.pdbx_description
1 polymer ?
#
loop_
_entity_poly.entity_id
_entity_poly.type
_entity_poly.pdbx_seq_one_letter_code
_entity_poly.pdbx_strand_id
1 'polypeptide(L)'
;MAGGMSVDTRRWCFADQLGPHFLDAPDQPVLLIESRSAFERRRFHRRKAHLVLSALRHRAAELGDQATFLQTRTYREALDQLDEPVSVCQPTSWAADRFIRSIPRIPKIEVLPARGFCTDRATFADWAEAHPTLKLENFYRDARRRLDLLMDGNQPAEGRWNFDADNREPAPTSSDGLGVGPPWRPDEDEIDEQVRADLDRWERDGDVSFVGRDGPREFAVTATEAQSALKVFLRDRLPHFGPHEDAMLSGDRFMAHSLLSAPMNLGLLDPLDCAYAAEDAYRSGQAPLGSVEGYIRQLIGWRDYIWHVYWHFGRGYRRRNALEAHGRLPKWFADLDSDAVEAHCLKDILAQVRDHGWVHHIPRLMVLSNYALQRGWNPAAVTDWFHRCFVDGYEWVMVANVVGMSQHADGGLMATKPYTSGGAYINRMSDYCGECKYRPSQRVGDRACPFTGGYWWFLDRNAKHLANNQRMNQPLAGLRRLRDLDDVVKQQRRLGGRAP
;
A
#
# COMPACT_ATOMS: atom_id res chain seq x y z
N MET A 1 -1.31 -39.74 7.03
CA MET A 1 -0.82 -39.09 8.26
C MET A 1 0.39 -38.24 7.88
N ALA A 2 0.20 -36.95 7.68
CA ALA A 2 1.31 -36.02 7.52
C ALA A 2 1.91 -35.83 8.91
N GLY A 3 3.10 -36.38 9.15
CA GLY A 3 3.86 -36.08 10.37
C GLY A 3 4.24 -34.60 10.34
N GLY A 4 3.52 -33.77 11.07
CA GLY A 4 3.91 -32.39 11.30
C GLY A 4 5.29 -32.37 11.97
N MET A 5 6.14 -31.45 11.53
CA MET A 5 7.43 -31.23 12.19
C MET A 5 7.16 -30.70 13.61
N SER A 6 8.06 -31.07 14.55
CA SER A 6 7.98 -30.69 15.96
C SER A 6 8.00 -29.15 16.12
N VAL A 7 7.46 -28.67 17.26
CA VAL A 7 7.58 -27.26 17.70
C VAL A 7 9.05 -26.82 17.78
N ASP A 8 9.98 -27.75 17.91
CA ASP A 8 11.44 -27.53 17.93
C ASP A 8 12.03 -27.20 16.55
N THR A 9 11.23 -27.32 15.47
CA THR A 9 11.74 -26.99 14.13
C THR A 9 11.94 -25.49 13.99
N ARG A 10 13.16 -25.11 13.55
CA ARG A 10 13.53 -23.71 13.35
C ARG A 10 12.58 -23.02 12.38
N ARG A 11 12.03 -21.86 12.78
CA ARG A 11 11.16 -21.04 11.94
C ARG A 11 11.99 -20.04 11.14
N TRP A 12 12.04 -20.19 9.82
CA TRP A 12 12.57 -19.15 8.95
C TRP A 12 11.53 -18.04 8.76
N CYS A 13 11.81 -16.86 9.32
CA CYS A 13 10.99 -15.66 9.16
C CYS A 13 11.59 -14.72 8.11
N PHE A 14 10.79 -14.36 7.11
CA PHE A 14 11.14 -13.27 6.20
C PHE A 14 10.94 -11.91 6.90
N ALA A 15 11.45 -10.82 6.27
CA ALA A 15 11.31 -9.46 6.80
C ALA A 15 9.86 -8.94 6.90
N ASP A 16 8.90 -9.67 6.38
CA ASP A 16 7.46 -9.42 6.49
C ASP A 16 6.75 -10.40 7.44
N GLN A 17 7.52 -11.10 8.29
CA GLN A 17 7.06 -12.15 9.23
C GLN A 17 7.75 -12.02 10.59
N LEU A 18 7.92 -10.79 11.11
CA LEU A 18 8.75 -10.54 12.29
C LEU A 18 8.00 -10.56 13.64
N GLY A 19 6.68 -10.62 13.62
CA GLY A 19 5.85 -10.63 14.83
C GLY A 19 5.76 -11.98 15.52
N PRO A 20 5.37 -11.99 16.81
CA PRO A 20 5.26 -13.21 17.59
C PRO A 20 4.22 -14.20 17.05
N HIS A 21 3.18 -13.72 16.38
CA HIS A 21 2.12 -14.55 15.78
C HIS A 21 2.60 -15.43 14.61
N PHE A 22 3.84 -15.27 14.13
CA PHE A 22 4.46 -16.18 13.15
C PHE A 22 5.13 -17.41 13.80
N LEU A 23 5.26 -17.43 15.11
CA LEU A 23 5.83 -18.55 15.88
C LEU A 23 4.73 -19.44 16.45
N ASP A 24 5.03 -20.71 16.65
CA ASP A 24 4.12 -21.69 17.30
C ASP A 24 4.31 -21.73 18.81
N ALA A 25 5.50 -21.33 19.29
CA ALA A 25 5.83 -21.20 20.72
C ALA A 25 6.78 -20.01 20.92
N PRO A 26 6.75 -19.36 22.10
CA PRO A 26 7.61 -18.21 22.39
C PRO A 26 9.11 -18.49 22.30
N ASP A 27 9.52 -19.74 22.61
CA ASP A 27 10.90 -20.21 22.62
C ASP A 27 11.32 -20.97 21.34
N GLN A 28 10.46 -20.98 20.31
CA GLN A 28 10.77 -21.63 19.03
C GLN A 28 12.03 -21.04 18.40
N PRO A 29 13.04 -21.85 17.99
CA PRO A 29 14.22 -21.35 17.30
C PRO A 29 13.86 -20.62 16.01
N VAL A 30 14.52 -19.48 15.72
CA VAL A 30 14.23 -18.63 14.58
C VAL A 30 15.46 -18.50 13.66
N LEU A 31 15.21 -18.53 12.36
CA LEU A 31 16.18 -18.14 11.33
C LEU A 31 15.77 -16.81 10.74
N LEU A 32 16.67 -15.84 10.76
CA LEU A 32 16.54 -14.56 10.09
C LEU A 32 17.68 -14.43 9.07
N ILE A 33 17.33 -14.03 7.84
CA ILE A 33 18.32 -13.85 6.77
C ILE A 33 18.23 -12.43 6.22
N GLU A 34 19.29 -11.67 6.38
CA GLU A 34 19.51 -10.39 5.71
C GLU A 34 20.22 -10.63 4.38
N SER A 35 19.50 -10.43 3.26
CA SER A 35 20.01 -10.66 1.90
C SER A 35 20.20 -9.37 1.14
N ARG A 36 21.46 -8.99 0.84
CA ARG A 36 21.79 -7.79 0.08
C ARG A 36 21.25 -7.80 -1.35
N SER A 37 21.18 -8.97 -1.98
CA SER A 37 20.70 -9.11 -3.37
C SER A 37 19.27 -8.63 -3.61
N ALA A 38 18.46 -8.49 -2.57
CA ALA A 38 17.14 -7.89 -2.67
C ALA A 38 17.22 -6.42 -3.12
N PHE A 39 18.21 -5.69 -2.65
CA PHE A 39 18.46 -4.26 -2.95
C PHE A 39 19.31 -4.06 -4.21
N GLU A 40 20.18 -5.00 -4.58
CA GLU A 40 20.97 -4.96 -5.82
C GLU A 40 20.08 -5.00 -7.09
N ARG A 41 18.96 -5.69 -7.02
CA ARG A 41 18.07 -5.93 -8.17
C ARG A 41 17.13 -4.78 -8.47
N ARG A 42 16.95 -3.85 -7.51
CA ARG A 42 15.90 -2.84 -7.61
C ARG A 42 16.24 -1.61 -6.76
N ARG A 43 16.15 -0.44 -7.37
CA ARG A 43 16.35 0.84 -6.67
C ARG A 43 15.15 1.11 -5.75
N PHE A 44 15.20 0.59 -4.54
CA PHE A 44 14.20 0.89 -3.51
C PHE A 44 14.39 2.29 -2.93
N HIS A 45 13.34 2.82 -2.29
CA HIS A 45 13.47 4.02 -1.48
C HIS A 45 14.45 3.78 -0.32
N ARG A 46 15.35 4.76 -0.08
CA ARG A 46 16.38 4.66 0.95
C ARG A 46 15.79 4.31 2.32
N ARG A 47 14.69 5.00 2.72
CA ARG A 47 14.00 4.74 3.99
C ARG A 47 13.33 3.37 4.05
N LYS A 48 12.90 2.81 2.92
CA LYS A 48 12.40 1.44 2.90
C LYS A 48 13.48 0.42 3.20
N ALA A 49 14.64 0.58 2.60
CA ALA A 49 15.79 -0.29 2.86
C ALA A 49 16.20 -0.20 4.35
N HIS A 50 16.30 1.02 4.87
CA HIS A 50 16.60 1.26 6.29
C HIS A 50 15.56 0.57 7.19
N LEU A 51 14.26 0.82 7.00
CA LEU A 51 13.17 0.26 7.81
C LEU A 51 13.20 -1.28 7.85
N VAL A 52 13.36 -1.92 6.69
CA VAL A 52 13.35 -3.39 6.58
C VAL A 52 14.56 -4.02 7.26
N LEU A 53 15.75 -3.44 7.09
CA LEU A 53 16.97 -3.95 7.71
C LEU A 53 16.99 -3.68 9.22
N SER A 54 16.57 -2.48 9.66
CA SER A 54 16.40 -2.18 11.08
C SER A 54 15.44 -3.18 11.75
N ALA A 55 14.28 -3.47 11.13
CA ALA A 55 13.34 -4.43 11.70
C ALA A 55 13.92 -5.84 11.82
N LEU A 56 14.67 -6.32 10.81
CA LEU A 56 15.34 -7.63 10.89
C LEU A 56 16.39 -7.67 12.00
N ARG A 57 17.20 -6.64 12.14
CA ARG A 57 18.28 -6.59 13.13
C ARG A 57 17.76 -6.41 14.55
N HIS A 58 16.75 -5.56 14.75
CA HIS A 58 16.05 -5.46 16.04
C HIS A 58 15.43 -6.79 16.44
N ARG A 59 14.77 -7.48 15.49
CA ARG A 59 14.20 -8.80 15.79
C ARG A 59 15.26 -9.82 16.17
N ALA A 60 16.41 -9.81 15.50
CA ALA A 60 17.54 -10.67 15.88
C ALA A 60 18.07 -10.33 17.28
N ALA A 61 18.19 -9.06 17.62
CA ALA A 61 18.64 -8.62 18.94
C ALA A 61 17.62 -8.98 20.05
N GLU A 62 16.31 -8.82 19.81
CA GLU A 62 15.24 -9.22 20.73
C GLU A 62 15.26 -10.73 21.04
N LEU A 63 15.51 -11.56 20.04
CA LEU A 63 15.52 -13.02 20.16
C LEU A 63 16.82 -13.56 20.77
N GLY A 64 17.94 -12.81 20.68
CA GLY A 64 19.23 -13.26 21.23
C GLY A 64 19.62 -14.64 20.74
N ASP A 65 19.94 -15.55 21.66
CA ASP A 65 20.37 -16.92 21.36
C ASP A 65 19.31 -17.79 20.67
N GLN A 66 18.04 -17.38 20.69
CA GLN A 66 16.94 -18.04 19.98
C GLN A 66 17.06 -17.85 18.46
N ALA A 67 17.73 -16.77 18.02
CA ALA A 67 17.88 -16.44 16.61
C ALA A 67 19.20 -16.91 16.01
N THR A 68 19.12 -17.61 14.88
CA THR A 68 20.23 -17.68 13.93
C THR A 68 20.07 -16.55 12.95
N PHE A 69 20.90 -15.51 13.04
CA PHE A 69 20.87 -14.36 12.14
C PHE A 69 22.04 -14.41 11.17
N LEU A 70 21.74 -14.50 9.86
CA LEU A 70 22.71 -14.63 8.79
C LEU A 70 22.67 -13.41 7.86
N GLN A 71 23.79 -12.73 7.73
CA GLN A 71 23.98 -11.63 6.78
C GLN A 71 24.77 -12.16 5.57
N THR A 72 24.11 -12.25 4.43
CA THR A 72 24.69 -12.85 3.21
C THR A 72 24.33 -12.03 1.98
N ARG A 73 25.00 -12.28 0.88
CA ARG A 73 24.63 -11.63 -0.37
C ARG A 73 23.29 -12.18 -0.88
N THR A 74 23.06 -13.49 -0.78
CA THR A 74 21.86 -14.15 -1.29
C THR A 74 21.23 -15.07 -0.24
N TYR A 75 19.92 -15.26 -0.29
CA TYR A 75 19.22 -16.27 0.54
C TYR A 75 19.80 -17.68 0.36
N ARG A 76 20.30 -18.01 -0.84
CA ARG A 76 20.89 -19.34 -1.10
C ARG A 76 22.17 -19.54 -0.32
N GLU A 77 23.08 -18.57 -0.32
CA GLU A 77 24.31 -18.63 0.49
C GLU A 77 24.04 -18.80 2.00
N ALA A 78 22.94 -18.21 2.51
CA ALA A 78 22.54 -18.45 3.90
C ALA A 78 22.04 -19.88 4.13
N LEU A 79 21.18 -20.36 3.24
CA LEU A 79 20.59 -21.70 3.35
C LEU A 79 21.61 -22.82 3.16
N ASP A 80 22.65 -22.58 2.35
CA ASP A 80 23.74 -23.55 2.14
C ASP A 80 24.62 -23.72 3.42
N GLN A 81 24.46 -22.87 4.43
CA GLN A 81 25.11 -22.98 5.75
C GLN A 81 24.29 -23.80 6.77
N LEU A 82 23.10 -24.28 6.37
CA LEU A 82 22.18 -24.98 7.28
C LEU A 82 22.08 -26.45 6.93
N ASP A 83 22.27 -27.30 7.92
CA ASP A 83 22.12 -28.76 7.80
C ASP A 83 20.77 -29.27 8.34
N GLU A 84 20.02 -28.45 9.05
CA GLU A 84 18.76 -28.82 9.72
C GLU A 84 17.52 -28.37 8.91
N PRO A 85 16.39 -29.08 9.06
CA PRO A 85 15.13 -28.67 8.46
C PRO A 85 14.64 -27.35 9.03
N VAL A 86 13.95 -26.56 8.20
CA VAL A 86 13.29 -25.31 8.62
C VAL A 86 11.82 -25.31 8.20
N SER A 87 10.99 -24.63 8.99
CA SER A 87 9.61 -24.31 8.62
C SER A 87 9.50 -22.84 8.23
N VAL A 88 8.59 -22.50 7.32
CA VAL A 88 8.33 -21.12 6.90
C VAL A 88 6.84 -20.92 6.72
N CYS A 89 6.28 -19.82 7.23
CA CYS A 89 4.93 -19.46 6.86
C CYS A 89 4.89 -19.06 5.37
N GLN A 90 3.81 -19.40 4.67
CA GLN A 90 3.69 -19.05 3.25
C GLN A 90 4.11 -17.58 3.01
N PRO A 91 5.11 -17.33 2.15
CA PRO A 91 5.59 -15.98 1.91
C PRO A 91 4.56 -15.14 1.17
N THR A 92 4.66 -13.82 1.31
CA THR A 92 3.68 -12.89 0.76
C THR A 92 3.83 -12.64 -0.75
N SER A 93 4.94 -13.05 -1.37
CA SER A 93 5.18 -12.82 -2.81
C SER A 93 5.36 -14.10 -3.61
N TRP A 94 4.91 -14.07 -4.89
CA TRP A 94 5.16 -15.17 -5.82
C TRP A 94 6.64 -15.48 -6.03
N ALA A 95 7.48 -14.44 -5.94
CA ALA A 95 8.92 -14.61 -6.12
C ALA A 95 9.53 -15.45 -4.98
N ALA A 96 9.16 -15.13 -3.74
CA ALA A 96 9.61 -15.88 -2.56
C ALA A 96 9.03 -17.31 -2.53
N ASP A 97 7.73 -17.48 -2.82
CA ASP A 97 7.10 -18.81 -2.90
C ASP A 97 7.81 -19.69 -3.93
N ARG A 98 8.07 -19.15 -5.14
CA ARG A 98 8.81 -19.90 -6.16
C ARG A 98 10.23 -20.21 -5.73
N PHE A 99 10.91 -19.26 -5.08
CA PHE A 99 12.26 -19.45 -4.60
C PHE A 99 12.32 -20.63 -3.62
N ILE A 100 11.45 -20.64 -2.60
CA ILE A 100 11.37 -21.74 -1.61
C ILE A 100 11.13 -23.08 -2.31
N ARG A 101 10.19 -23.15 -3.25
CA ARG A 101 9.89 -24.39 -4.00
C ARG A 101 11.02 -24.84 -4.93
N SER A 102 11.96 -23.96 -5.26
CA SER A 102 13.13 -24.25 -6.08
C SER A 102 14.36 -24.70 -5.31
N ILE A 103 14.31 -24.66 -3.98
CA ILE A 103 15.43 -25.09 -3.13
C ILE A 103 15.54 -26.61 -3.17
N PRO A 104 16.76 -27.16 -3.33
CA PRO A 104 16.98 -28.60 -3.23
C PRO A 104 16.51 -29.14 -1.88
N ARG A 105 16.31 -30.47 -1.78
CA ARG A 105 15.73 -31.12 -0.61
C ARG A 105 16.53 -30.97 0.71
N ILE A 106 17.70 -30.32 0.70
CA ILE A 106 18.53 -30.08 1.88
C ILE A 106 18.91 -28.60 1.89
N PRO A 107 18.58 -27.85 2.96
CA PRO A 107 17.69 -28.25 4.07
C PRO A 107 16.25 -28.50 3.60
N LYS A 108 15.54 -29.40 4.26
CA LYS A 108 14.11 -29.61 4.01
C LYS A 108 13.33 -28.42 4.50
N ILE A 109 12.56 -27.78 3.61
CA ILE A 109 11.70 -26.65 3.97
C ILE A 109 10.24 -27.10 3.98
N GLU A 110 9.58 -26.91 5.13
CA GLU A 110 8.15 -27.07 5.28
C GLU A 110 7.45 -25.72 5.13
N VAL A 111 6.50 -25.62 4.21
CA VAL A 111 5.70 -24.37 4.02
C VAL A 111 4.39 -24.53 4.76
N LEU A 112 4.21 -23.71 5.78
CA LEU A 112 3.00 -23.62 6.59
C LEU A 112 1.98 -22.65 5.97
N PRO A 113 0.72 -22.69 6.42
CA PRO A 113 -0.27 -21.69 6.01
C PRO A 113 0.20 -20.25 6.24
N ALA A 114 -0.31 -19.33 5.47
CA ALA A 114 -0.04 -17.89 5.64
C ALA A 114 -0.59 -17.41 6.99
N ARG A 115 0.14 -16.49 7.63
CA ARG A 115 -0.26 -15.77 8.85
C ARG A 115 -0.22 -14.26 8.61
N GLY A 116 -0.83 -13.47 9.48
CA GLY A 116 -0.92 -12.01 9.35
C GLY A 116 -1.99 -11.55 8.34
N PHE A 117 -2.99 -12.41 8.08
CA PHE A 117 -4.21 -12.14 7.30
C PHE A 117 -5.42 -12.70 8.04
N CYS A 118 -6.58 -12.05 7.87
CA CYS A 118 -7.80 -12.37 8.64
C CYS A 118 -8.62 -13.53 8.05
N THR A 119 -8.38 -13.88 6.79
CA THR A 119 -9.03 -14.97 6.07
C THR A 119 -7.97 -15.93 5.55
N ASP A 120 -8.19 -17.23 5.68
CA ASP A 120 -7.32 -18.21 5.03
C ASP A 120 -7.65 -18.37 3.54
N ARG A 121 -6.71 -18.94 2.78
CA ARG A 121 -6.83 -19.04 1.32
C ARG A 121 -7.96 -19.97 0.86
N ALA A 122 -8.26 -21.02 1.61
CA ALA A 122 -9.32 -21.95 1.27
C ALA A 122 -10.68 -21.27 1.43
N THR A 123 -10.91 -20.61 2.55
CA THR A 123 -12.13 -19.80 2.81
C THR A 123 -12.36 -18.75 1.71
N PHE A 124 -11.30 -18.04 1.27
CA PHE A 124 -11.45 -17.09 0.17
C PHE A 124 -11.74 -17.79 -1.17
N ALA A 125 -11.14 -18.94 -1.44
CA ALA A 125 -11.39 -19.68 -2.68
C ALA A 125 -12.85 -20.13 -2.78
N ASP A 126 -13.40 -20.69 -1.70
CA ASP A 126 -14.79 -21.10 -1.60
C ASP A 126 -15.74 -19.89 -1.78
N TRP A 127 -15.42 -18.76 -1.14
CA TRP A 127 -16.16 -17.51 -1.30
C TRP A 127 -16.12 -17.01 -2.75
N ALA A 128 -14.96 -17.04 -3.40
CA ALA A 128 -14.78 -16.56 -4.78
C ALA A 128 -15.51 -17.45 -5.79
N GLU A 129 -15.57 -18.76 -5.56
CA GLU A 129 -16.33 -19.70 -6.39
C GLU A 129 -17.85 -19.42 -6.30
N ALA A 130 -18.34 -19.09 -5.11
CA ALA A 130 -19.75 -18.74 -4.88
C ALA A 130 -20.12 -17.34 -5.44
N HIS A 131 -19.15 -16.50 -5.79
CA HIS A 131 -19.39 -15.12 -6.21
C HIS A 131 -18.79 -14.83 -7.60
N PRO A 132 -19.56 -14.96 -8.69
CA PRO A 132 -19.08 -14.74 -10.07
C PRO A 132 -18.46 -13.36 -10.30
N THR A 133 -18.85 -12.37 -9.49
CA THR A 133 -18.26 -11.03 -9.49
C THR A 133 -17.60 -10.77 -8.15
N LEU A 134 -16.28 -10.68 -8.16
CA LEU A 134 -15.52 -10.39 -6.97
C LEU A 134 -15.69 -8.90 -6.60
N LYS A 135 -16.54 -8.62 -5.62
CA LYS A 135 -16.77 -7.26 -5.10
C LYS A 135 -16.30 -7.21 -3.66
N LEU A 136 -15.43 -6.25 -3.35
CA LEU A 136 -14.96 -6.01 -1.99
C LEU A 136 -16.12 -5.94 -0.97
N GLU A 137 -17.18 -5.20 -1.27
CA GLU A 137 -18.31 -5.02 -0.35
C GLU A 137 -18.94 -6.36 0.07
N ASN A 138 -19.06 -7.31 -0.87
CA ASN A 138 -19.62 -8.64 -0.56
C ASN A 138 -18.65 -9.44 0.32
N PHE A 139 -17.36 -9.40 0.01
CA PHE A 139 -16.32 -10.05 0.81
C PHE A 139 -16.24 -9.47 2.21
N TYR A 140 -16.29 -8.15 2.33
CA TYR A 140 -16.23 -7.46 3.61
C TYR A 140 -17.42 -7.80 4.52
N ARG A 141 -18.63 -7.84 3.99
CA ARG A 141 -19.82 -8.25 4.75
C ARG A 141 -19.75 -9.70 5.22
N ASP A 142 -19.22 -10.57 4.38
CA ASP A 142 -18.97 -11.96 4.73
C ASP A 142 -17.90 -12.05 5.85
N ALA A 143 -16.78 -11.35 5.68
CA ALA A 143 -15.71 -11.30 6.68
C ALA A 143 -16.21 -10.78 8.05
N ARG A 144 -17.03 -9.71 8.07
CA ARG A 144 -17.62 -9.19 9.31
C ARG A 144 -18.47 -10.23 10.05
N ARG A 145 -19.32 -10.98 9.32
CA ARG A 145 -20.15 -12.04 9.92
C ARG A 145 -19.29 -13.18 10.45
N ARG A 146 -18.32 -13.61 9.68
CA ARG A 146 -17.44 -14.74 10.02
C ARG A 146 -16.53 -14.46 11.20
N LEU A 147 -16.08 -13.22 11.32
CA LEU A 147 -15.18 -12.75 12.40
C LEU A 147 -15.93 -12.12 13.57
N ASP A 148 -17.26 -11.99 13.47
CA ASP A 148 -18.14 -11.34 14.45
C ASP A 148 -17.70 -9.90 14.79
N LEU A 149 -17.22 -9.14 13.77
CA LEU A 149 -16.75 -7.76 13.93
C LEU A 149 -17.84 -6.74 13.58
N LEU A 150 -18.10 -5.81 14.50
CA LEU A 150 -19.15 -4.79 14.42
C LEU A 150 -20.52 -5.42 14.11
N MET A 151 -20.81 -6.56 14.73
CA MET A 151 -22.08 -7.26 14.60
C MET A 151 -22.89 -7.14 15.90
N ASP A 152 -24.22 -7.03 15.77
CA ASP A 152 -25.20 -7.14 16.84
C ASP A 152 -26.09 -8.36 16.50
N GLY A 153 -25.64 -9.54 16.92
CA GLY A 153 -26.17 -10.81 16.47
C GLY A 153 -25.99 -10.99 14.94
N ASN A 154 -27.08 -11.17 14.21
CA ASN A 154 -27.01 -11.37 12.75
C ASN A 154 -27.05 -10.05 11.93
N GLN A 155 -27.15 -8.91 12.59
CA GLN A 155 -27.21 -7.59 11.95
C GLN A 155 -25.89 -6.82 12.16
N PRO A 156 -25.54 -5.93 11.24
CA PRO A 156 -24.41 -5.03 11.48
C PRO A 156 -24.77 -4.05 12.60
N ALA A 157 -23.78 -3.61 13.37
CA ALA A 157 -23.91 -2.59 14.40
C ALA A 157 -24.67 -1.38 13.84
N GLU A 158 -25.64 -0.87 14.62
CA GLU A 158 -26.56 0.22 14.24
C GLU A 158 -27.32 -0.02 12.90
N GLY A 159 -27.42 -1.28 12.43
CA GLY A 159 -28.15 -1.65 11.20
C GLY A 159 -27.44 -1.25 9.89
N ARG A 160 -26.20 -0.74 9.94
CA ARG A 160 -25.46 -0.24 8.76
C ARG A 160 -24.19 -1.04 8.48
N TRP A 161 -24.04 -1.42 7.19
CA TRP A 161 -22.86 -2.20 6.73
C TRP A 161 -21.63 -1.33 6.44
N ASN A 162 -21.83 -0.09 6.01
CA ASN A 162 -20.72 0.82 5.73
C ASN A 162 -21.11 2.29 5.90
N PHE A 163 -20.11 3.10 6.14
CA PHE A 163 -20.19 4.56 6.32
C PHE A 163 -19.39 5.33 5.26
N ASP A 164 -18.96 4.67 4.19
CA ASP A 164 -18.11 5.23 3.13
C ASP A 164 -18.68 6.54 2.51
N ALA A 165 -20.00 6.70 2.47
CA ALA A 165 -20.61 7.93 1.99
C ALA A 165 -20.48 9.09 2.99
N ASP A 166 -20.49 8.79 4.28
CA ASP A 166 -20.38 9.77 5.36
C ASP A 166 -18.90 10.16 5.60
N ASN A 167 -17.97 9.26 5.25
CA ASN A 167 -16.51 9.43 5.40
C ASN A 167 -15.87 10.17 4.20
N ARG A 168 -16.56 11.14 3.60
CA ARG A 168 -16.08 11.91 2.42
C ARG A 168 -16.26 13.41 2.58
N GLU A 169 -16.11 13.91 3.79
CA GLU A 169 -16.11 15.33 4.01
C GLU A 169 -14.93 16.01 3.29
N PRO A 170 -15.11 17.22 2.74
CA PRO A 170 -14.03 17.97 2.15
C PRO A 170 -12.93 18.28 3.18
N ALA A 171 -11.76 18.68 2.69
CA ALA A 171 -10.68 19.10 3.56
C ALA A 171 -11.13 20.25 4.47
N PRO A 172 -10.74 20.24 5.76
CA PRO A 172 -11.04 21.34 6.65
C PRO A 172 -10.41 22.65 6.14
N THR A 173 -11.10 23.76 6.37
CA THR A 173 -10.64 25.10 5.95
C THR A 173 -9.82 25.80 7.03
N SER A 174 -9.68 25.18 8.21
CA SER A 174 -8.89 25.71 9.32
C SER A 174 -7.39 25.58 9.02
N SER A 175 -6.63 26.65 9.36
CA SER A 175 -5.16 26.63 9.33
C SER A 175 -4.54 25.58 10.28
N ASP A 176 -5.32 25.12 11.27
CA ASP A 176 -4.87 24.18 12.30
C ASP A 176 -5.09 22.71 11.88
N GLY A 177 -5.47 22.47 10.62
CA GLY A 177 -5.75 21.14 10.09
C GLY A 177 -6.94 20.46 10.78
N LEU A 178 -6.80 19.19 11.11
CA LEU A 178 -7.83 18.43 11.85
C LEU A 178 -7.78 18.64 13.36
N GLY A 179 -6.77 19.35 13.88
CA GLY A 179 -6.55 19.48 15.34
C GLY A 179 -6.17 18.14 16.01
N VAL A 180 -5.76 17.16 15.23
CA VAL A 180 -5.36 15.83 15.72
C VAL A 180 -3.88 15.85 16.09
N GLY A 181 -3.54 15.26 17.23
CA GLY A 181 -2.16 15.16 17.69
C GLY A 181 -1.24 14.43 16.69
N PRO A 182 0.09 14.63 16.78
CA PRO A 182 1.03 13.95 15.89
C PRO A 182 0.92 12.43 16.03
N PRO A 183 1.21 11.67 14.97
CA PRO A 183 1.30 10.21 15.09
C PRO A 183 2.46 9.84 16.00
N TRP A 184 2.39 8.62 16.55
CA TRP A 184 3.51 8.03 17.28
C TRP A 184 4.81 8.06 16.45
N ARG A 185 5.93 8.29 17.12
CA ARG A 185 7.27 8.31 16.51
C ARG A 185 8.22 7.43 17.31
N PRO A 186 9.09 6.67 16.62
CA PRO A 186 10.16 5.93 17.27
C PRO A 186 11.32 6.84 17.64
N ASP A 187 12.08 6.42 18.63
CA ASP A 187 13.46 6.85 18.82
C ASP A 187 14.39 5.89 18.05
N GLU A 188 15.43 6.42 17.41
CA GLU A 188 16.47 5.61 16.76
C GLU A 188 17.56 5.21 17.75
N ASP A 189 18.17 4.05 17.53
CA ASP A 189 19.24 3.52 18.36
C ASP A 189 20.48 3.12 17.54
N GLU A 190 21.45 2.47 18.19
CA GLU A 190 22.69 2.01 17.56
C GLU A 190 22.46 1.04 16.39
N ILE A 191 21.39 0.25 16.41
CA ILE A 191 21.04 -0.68 15.31
C ILE A 191 20.63 0.12 14.08
N ASP A 192 19.80 1.15 14.25
CA ASP A 192 19.39 2.05 13.16
C ASP A 192 20.60 2.76 12.54
N GLU A 193 21.56 3.22 13.37
CA GLU A 193 22.79 3.86 12.91
C GLU A 193 23.70 2.90 12.14
N GLN A 194 23.85 1.67 12.62
CA GLN A 194 24.62 0.63 11.92
C GLN A 194 24.02 0.28 10.56
N VAL A 195 22.69 0.15 10.47
CA VAL A 195 21.98 -0.08 9.19
C VAL A 195 22.28 1.07 8.23
N ARG A 196 22.19 2.32 8.70
CA ARG A 196 22.46 3.50 7.86
C ARG A 196 23.89 3.50 7.33
N ALA A 197 24.87 3.19 8.18
CA ALA A 197 26.27 3.07 7.80
C ALA A 197 26.51 1.96 6.75
N ASP A 198 25.84 0.82 6.89
CA ASP A 198 25.91 -0.27 5.91
C ASP A 198 25.32 0.12 4.55
N LEU A 199 24.15 0.78 4.55
CA LEU A 199 23.54 1.27 3.32
C LEU A 199 24.43 2.32 2.62
N ASP A 200 25.07 3.21 3.37
CA ASP A 200 26.04 4.19 2.84
C ASP A 200 27.24 3.50 2.22
N ARG A 201 27.76 2.46 2.87
CA ARG A 201 28.84 1.66 2.34
C ARG A 201 28.46 0.96 1.04
N TRP A 202 27.32 0.25 1.00
CA TRP A 202 26.87 -0.45 -0.20
C TRP A 202 26.61 0.48 -1.39
N GLU A 203 26.10 1.69 -1.13
CA GLU A 203 25.89 2.70 -2.18
C GLU A 203 27.22 3.28 -2.70
N ARG A 204 28.16 3.59 -1.80
CA ARG A 204 29.50 4.06 -2.14
C ARG A 204 30.31 3.02 -2.93
N ASP A 205 30.17 1.73 -2.56
CA ASP A 205 30.85 0.63 -3.24
C ASP A 205 30.21 0.29 -4.60
N GLY A 206 29.06 0.89 -4.92
CA GLY A 206 28.33 0.69 -6.17
C GLY A 206 27.52 -0.60 -6.22
N ASP A 207 27.36 -1.31 -5.11
CA ASP A 207 26.60 -2.55 -5.00
C ASP A 207 25.09 -2.30 -5.14
N VAL A 208 24.60 -1.18 -4.62
CA VAL A 208 23.20 -0.79 -4.63
C VAL A 208 23.02 0.68 -5.03
N SER A 209 21.81 1.04 -5.38
CA SER A 209 21.42 2.45 -5.52
C SER A 209 20.00 2.64 -5.01
N PHE A 210 19.73 3.80 -4.44
CA PHE A 210 18.42 4.10 -3.86
C PHE A 210 17.71 5.22 -4.63
N VAL A 211 16.42 5.38 -4.35
CA VAL A 211 15.60 6.53 -4.71
C VAL A 211 15.10 7.20 -3.43
N GLY A 212 14.77 8.47 -3.51
CA GLY A 212 14.34 9.26 -2.35
C GLY A 212 15.49 9.67 -1.46
N ARG A 213 15.17 10.27 -0.32
CA ARG A 213 16.13 10.78 0.67
C ARG A 213 16.19 9.89 1.90
N ASP A 214 17.33 9.94 2.56
CA ASP A 214 17.45 9.42 3.92
C ASP A 214 16.74 10.34 4.93
N GLY A 215 16.69 9.92 6.19
CA GLY A 215 16.15 10.68 7.29
C GLY A 215 15.70 9.79 8.44
N PRO A 216 15.27 10.37 9.57
CA PRO A 216 14.91 9.61 10.75
C PRO A 216 13.79 8.60 10.48
N ARG A 217 13.84 7.47 11.17
CA ARG A 217 12.82 6.42 11.10
C ARG A 217 11.46 6.97 11.56
N GLU A 218 10.41 6.67 10.82
CA GLU A 218 9.06 7.16 11.10
C GLU A 218 8.09 6.04 11.50
N PHE A 219 8.50 4.79 11.39
CA PHE A 219 7.66 3.62 11.61
C PHE A 219 8.31 2.65 12.60
N ALA A 220 7.47 1.89 13.29
CA ALA A 220 7.90 0.86 14.21
C ALA A 220 8.68 -0.26 13.51
N VAL A 221 9.70 -0.78 14.18
CA VAL A 221 10.54 -1.92 13.76
C VAL A 221 10.49 -3.10 14.75
N THR A 222 9.89 -2.89 15.92
CA THR A 222 9.64 -3.93 16.90
C THR A 222 8.15 -4.10 17.18
N ALA A 223 7.74 -5.26 17.68
CA ALA A 223 6.34 -5.50 18.07
C ALA A 223 5.91 -4.54 19.19
N THR A 224 6.79 -4.23 20.13
CA THR A 224 6.53 -3.29 21.24
C THR A 224 6.27 -1.86 20.73
N GLU A 225 7.10 -1.38 19.83
CA GLU A 225 6.90 -0.09 19.18
C GLU A 225 5.60 -0.05 18.38
N ALA A 226 5.30 -1.13 17.64
CA ALA A 226 4.10 -1.23 16.83
C ALA A 226 2.82 -1.23 17.68
N GLN A 227 2.84 -1.90 18.84
CA GLN A 227 1.75 -1.83 19.84
C GLN A 227 1.60 -0.43 20.43
N SER A 228 2.70 0.28 20.66
CA SER A 228 2.67 1.66 21.14
C SER A 228 2.05 2.60 20.09
N ALA A 229 2.42 2.42 18.82
CA ALA A 229 1.84 3.16 17.69
C ALA A 229 0.33 2.88 17.53
N LEU A 230 -0.10 1.61 17.70
CA LEU A 230 -1.51 1.23 17.68
C LEU A 230 -2.29 1.92 18.81
N LYS A 231 -1.77 1.92 20.04
CA LYS A 231 -2.41 2.58 21.19
C LYS A 231 -2.59 4.09 20.98
N VAL A 232 -1.57 4.77 20.45
CA VAL A 232 -1.66 6.21 20.12
C VAL A 232 -2.70 6.45 19.02
N PHE A 233 -2.73 5.62 17.99
CA PHE A 233 -3.73 5.73 16.93
C PHE A 233 -5.16 5.56 17.47
N LEU A 234 -5.42 4.51 18.24
CA LEU A 234 -6.75 4.22 18.78
C LEU A 234 -7.26 5.34 19.68
N ARG A 235 -6.39 5.89 20.54
CA ARG A 235 -6.75 6.95 21.48
C ARG A 235 -6.94 8.31 20.83
N ASP A 236 -5.98 8.72 19.98
CA ASP A 236 -5.86 10.14 19.57
C ASP A 236 -6.36 10.39 18.15
N ARG A 237 -6.36 9.37 17.27
CA ARG A 237 -6.57 9.57 15.84
C ARG A 237 -7.79 8.84 15.30
N LEU A 238 -8.08 7.63 15.77
CA LEU A 238 -9.24 6.86 15.34
C LEU A 238 -10.57 7.60 15.49
N PRO A 239 -10.82 8.39 16.56
CA PRO A 239 -12.05 9.17 16.68
C PRO A 239 -12.28 10.16 15.53
N HIS A 240 -11.22 10.62 14.89
CA HIS A 240 -11.23 11.62 13.82
C HIS A 240 -11.00 11.02 12.42
N PHE A 241 -10.77 9.70 12.34
CA PHE A 241 -10.35 9.02 11.09
C PHE A 241 -11.41 9.10 10.00
N GLY A 242 -12.68 8.80 10.34
CA GLY A 242 -13.74 8.60 9.35
C GLY A 242 -14.05 9.82 8.49
N PRO A 243 -14.53 10.94 9.04
CA PRO A 243 -15.08 12.06 8.25
C PRO A 243 -14.17 12.55 7.13
N HIS A 244 -12.86 12.67 7.40
CA HIS A 244 -11.87 13.19 6.46
C HIS A 244 -10.91 12.13 5.90
N GLU A 245 -11.33 10.85 5.87
CA GLU A 245 -10.51 9.75 5.35
C GLU A 245 -10.00 10.01 3.92
N ASP A 246 -10.83 10.64 3.09
CA ASP A 246 -10.55 10.98 1.69
C ASP A 246 -10.00 12.40 1.48
N ALA A 247 -9.78 13.19 2.51
CA ALA A 247 -9.28 14.56 2.39
C ALA A 247 -7.74 14.63 2.38
N MET A 248 -7.19 15.72 1.83
CA MET A 248 -5.75 15.98 1.74
C MET A 248 -5.45 17.42 2.17
N LEU A 249 -4.37 17.65 2.91
CA LEU A 249 -3.87 18.96 3.28
C LEU A 249 -2.38 19.09 2.97
N SER A 250 -1.96 20.22 2.40
CA SER A 250 -0.55 20.49 2.08
C SER A 250 0.33 20.56 3.34
N GLY A 251 -0.21 21.05 4.46
CA GLY A 251 0.49 21.15 5.74
C GLY A 251 0.40 19.90 6.63
N ASP A 252 -0.48 18.94 6.31
CA ASP A 252 -0.70 17.74 7.13
C ASP A 252 -0.78 16.47 6.28
N ARG A 253 0.37 15.86 6.04
CA ARG A 253 0.46 14.61 5.27
C ARG A 253 -0.16 13.39 5.95
N PHE A 254 -0.46 13.49 7.25
CA PHE A 254 -0.96 12.36 8.04
C PHE A 254 -2.47 12.37 8.18
N MET A 255 -3.09 13.54 8.16
CA MET A 255 -4.50 13.70 8.50
C MET A 255 -4.79 12.92 9.81
N ALA A 256 -5.80 12.07 9.84
CA ALA A 256 -6.06 11.15 10.95
C ALA A 256 -5.66 9.69 10.67
N HIS A 257 -4.85 9.43 9.63
CA HIS A 257 -4.46 8.06 9.27
C HIS A 257 -3.57 7.39 10.32
N SER A 258 -3.66 6.04 10.38
CA SER A 258 -3.03 5.23 11.43
C SER A 258 -1.50 5.10 11.31
N LEU A 259 -0.94 5.16 10.11
CA LEU A 259 0.46 4.85 9.80
C LEU A 259 0.88 3.41 10.16
N LEU A 260 -0.08 2.51 10.37
CA LEU A 260 0.19 1.12 10.77
C LEU A 260 0.44 0.17 9.60
N SER A 261 0.31 0.65 8.34
CA SER A 261 0.55 -0.19 7.15
C SER A 261 1.97 -0.75 7.08
N ALA A 262 2.98 0.05 7.42
CA ALA A 262 4.37 -0.39 7.40
C ALA A 262 4.67 -1.45 8.47
N PRO A 263 4.38 -1.25 9.78
CA PRO A 263 4.57 -2.29 10.79
C PRO A 263 3.70 -3.54 10.56
N MET A 264 2.47 -3.43 10.05
CA MET A 264 1.69 -4.61 9.65
C MET A 264 2.34 -5.37 8.48
N ASN A 265 2.95 -4.67 7.52
CA ASN A 265 3.63 -5.32 6.39
C ASN A 265 4.98 -5.91 6.76
N LEU A 266 5.59 -5.49 7.87
CA LEU A 266 6.70 -6.18 8.52
C LEU A 266 6.24 -7.38 9.37
N GLY A 267 4.92 -7.57 9.51
CA GLY A 267 4.33 -8.63 10.33
C GLY A 267 4.46 -8.38 11.84
N LEU A 268 4.67 -7.13 12.28
CA LEU A 268 4.82 -6.79 13.71
C LEU A 268 3.47 -6.70 14.44
N LEU A 269 2.38 -6.46 13.71
CA LEU A 269 1.01 -6.43 14.20
C LEU A 269 0.16 -7.46 13.47
N ASP A 270 -0.68 -8.18 14.21
CA ASP A 270 -1.75 -8.96 13.60
C ASP A 270 -2.92 -8.03 13.23
N PRO A 271 -3.36 -7.99 11.95
CA PRO A 271 -4.45 -7.11 11.54
C PRO A 271 -5.79 -7.45 12.20
N LEU A 272 -6.01 -8.70 12.60
CA LEU A 272 -7.24 -9.10 13.29
C LEU A 272 -7.27 -8.56 14.72
N ASP A 273 -6.16 -8.61 15.45
CA ASP A 273 -6.04 -8.00 16.78
C ASP A 273 -6.25 -6.47 16.70
N CYS A 274 -5.72 -5.83 15.66
CA CYS A 274 -5.96 -4.40 15.44
C CYS A 274 -7.44 -4.09 15.16
N ALA A 275 -8.15 -4.97 14.47
CA ALA A 275 -9.57 -4.80 14.19
C ALA A 275 -10.43 -4.95 15.45
N TYR A 276 -10.14 -5.96 16.29
CA TYR A 276 -10.81 -6.13 17.59
C TYR A 276 -10.54 -4.96 18.53
N ALA A 277 -9.30 -4.49 18.61
CA ALA A 277 -8.96 -3.33 19.45
C ALA A 277 -9.69 -2.04 18.99
N ALA A 278 -9.93 -1.88 17.69
CA ALA A 278 -10.75 -0.78 17.18
C ALA A 278 -12.24 -0.95 17.50
N GLU A 279 -12.78 -2.17 17.44
CA GLU A 279 -14.15 -2.46 17.87
C GLU A 279 -14.33 -2.19 19.37
N ASP A 280 -13.37 -2.57 20.21
CA ASP A 280 -13.38 -2.28 21.64
C ASP A 280 -13.44 -0.76 21.91
N ALA A 281 -12.73 0.05 21.10
CA ALA A 281 -12.81 1.51 21.20
C ALA A 281 -14.23 2.04 20.86
N TYR A 282 -14.93 1.43 19.90
CA TYR A 282 -16.33 1.74 19.62
C TYR A 282 -17.25 1.30 20.76
N ARG A 283 -17.15 0.02 21.16
CA ARG A 283 -18.01 -0.55 22.19
C ARG A 283 -17.88 0.16 23.55
N SER A 284 -16.70 0.71 23.86
CA SER A 284 -16.44 1.51 25.07
C SER A 284 -16.77 3.01 24.91
N GLY A 285 -17.25 3.44 23.74
CA GLY A 285 -17.62 4.83 23.46
C GLY A 285 -16.44 5.80 23.26
N GLN A 286 -15.23 5.27 23.00
CA GLN A 286 -14.02 6.07 22.76
C GLN A 286 -13.92 6.58 21.32
N ALA A 287 -14.53 5.89 20.36
CA ALA A 287 -14.53 6.27 18.96
C ALA A 287 -15.91 6.05 18.30
N PRO A 288 -16.35 6.94 17.37
CA PRO A 288 -17.63 6.79 16.68
C PRO A 288 -17.61 5.63 15.68
N LEU A 289 -18.75 4.97 15.49
CA LEU A 289 -18.89 3.81 14.60
C LEU A 289 -18.40 4.08 13.17
N GLY A 290 -18.66 5.26 12.60
CA GLY A 290 -18.22 5.60 11.23
C GLY A 290 -16.70 5.55 11.06
N SER A 291 -15.94 6.05 12.03
CA SER A 291 -14.48 6.00 12.03
C SER A 291 -13.94 4.57 12.23
N VAL A 292 -14.55 3.84 13.17
CA VAL A 292 -14.15 2.46 13.49
C VAL A 292 -14.46 1.53 12.32
N GLU A 293 -15.65 1.64 11.73
CA GLU A 293 -16.03 0.86 10.55
C GLU A 293 -15.12 1.17 9.36
N GLY A 294 -14.83 2.45 9.13
CA GLY A 294 -13.90 2.88 8.10
C GLY A 294 -12.51 2.22 8.27
N TYR A 295 -11.97 2.21 9.49
CA TYR A 295 -10.69 1.58 9.78
C TYR A 295 -10.73 0.04 9.64
N ILE A 296 -11.73 -0.63 10.22
CA ILE A 296 -11.90 -2.08 10.12
C ILE A 296 -12.06 -2.51 8.67
N ARG A 297 -12.76 -1.73 7.84
CA ARG A 297 -12.87 -1.94 6.39
C ARG A 297 -11.50 -1.95 5.70
N GLN A 298 -10.54 -1.16 6.15
CA GLN A 298 -9.20 -1.18 5.58
C GLN A 298 -8.45 -2.47 5.93
N LEU A 299 -8.72 -3.09 7.08
CA LEU A 299 -8.04 -4.29 7.55
C LEU A 299 -8.64 -5.58 6.99
N ILE A 300 -9.85 -5.94 7.46
CA ILE A 300 -10.52 -7.20 7.07
C ILE A 300 -11.22 -7.11 5.70
N GLY A 301 -11.43 -5.88 5.20
CA GLY A 301 -11.89 -5.61 3.85
C GLY A 301 -10.69 -5.50 2.89
N TRP A 302 -10.17 -4.28 2.70
CA TRP A 302 -9.19 -4.02 1.64
C TRP A 302 -7.89 -4.81 1.77
N ARG A 303 -7.21 -4.79 2.91
CA ARG A 303 -5.94 -5.50 3.09
C ARG A 303 -6.07 -6.99 2.78
N ASP A 304 -7.06 -7.63 3.38
CA ASP A 304 -7.30 -9.06 3.24
C ASP A 304 -7.74 -9.42 1.82
N TYR A 305 -8.71 -8.68 1.27
CA TYR A 305 -9.20 -8.85 -0.09
C TYR A 305 -8.10 -8.72 -1.15
N ILE A 306 -7.23 -7.69 -1.04
CA ILE A 306 -6.12 -7.44 -1.97
C ILE A 306 -5.10 -8.59 -1.94
N TRP A 307 -4.79 -9.14 -0.78
CA TRP A 307 -3.97 -10.32 -0.61
C TRP A 307 -4.54 -11.51 -1.37
N HIS A 308 -5.82 -11.78 -1.21
CA HIS A 308 -6.48 -12.89 -1.86
C HIS A 308 -6.62 -12.70 -3.37
N VAL A 309 -6.95 -11.50 -3.84
CA VAL A 309 -6.99 -11.14 -5.26
C VAL A 309 -5.63 -11.38 -5.93
N TYR A 310 -4.53 -10.98 -5.27
CA TYR A 310 -3.18 -11.21 -5.76
C TYR A 310 -2.91 -12.70 -6.02
N TRP A 311 -3.24 -13.57 -5.09
CA TRP A 311 -3.05 -15.01 -5.25
C TRP A 311 -4.06 -15.67 -6.21
N HIS A 312 -5.32 -15.25 -6.15
CA HIS A 312 -6.41 -15.81 -6.95
C HIS A 312 -6.17 -15.62 -8.46
N PHE A 313 -5.84 -14.41 -8.89
CA PHE A 313 -5.56 -14.15 -10.30
C PHE A 313 -4.16 -14.61 -10.75
N GLY A 314 -3.30 -14.90 -9.81
CA GLY A 314 -1.99 -15.46 -10.07
C GLY A 314 -1.05 -14.49 -10.81
N ARG A 315 0.14 -15.00 -11.16
CA ARG A 315 1.26 -14.21 -11.71
C ARG A 315 0.97 -13.47 -13.00
N GLY A 316 0.00 -13.96 -13.80
CA GLY A 316 -0.42 -13.32 -15.04
C GLY A 316 -1.10 -11.96 -14.83
N TYR A 317 -1.72 -11.77 -13.67
CA TYR A 317 -2.48 -10.55 -13.34
C TYR A 317 -1.65 -9.27 -13.44
N ARG A 318 -0.39 -9.31 -12.99
CA ARG A 318 0.54 -8.18 -13.09
C ARG A 318 0.74 -7.63 -14.51
N ARG A 319 0.52 -8.44 -15.55
CA ARG A 319 0.72 -8.08 -16.97
C ARG A 319 -0.54 -7.60 -17.66
N ARG A 320 -1.66 -7.55 -16.97
CA ARG A 320 -2.91 -7.07 -17.56
C ARG A 320 -2.80 -5.59 -17.93
N ASN A 321 -3.38 -5.23 -19.07
CA ASN A 321 -3.35 -3.87 -19.62
C ASN A 321 -4.56 -3.65 -20.55
N ALA A 322 -5.77 -3.73 -19.99
CA ALA A 322 -7.03 -3.65 -20.75
C ALA A 322 -7.25 -2.29 -21.45
N LEU A 323 -6.57 -1.24 -20.99
CA LEU A 323 -6.63 0.08 -21.62
C LEU A 323 -5.50 0.31 -22.63
N GLU A 324 -4.69 -0.70 -22.93
CA GLU A 324 -3.56 -0.63 -23.86
C GLU A 324 -2.62 0.56 -23.59
N ALA A 325 -2.34 0.83 -22.32
CA ALA A 325 -1.48 1.91 -21.88
C ALA A 325 -0.01 1.51 -21.97
N HIS A 326 0.76 2.10 -22.88
CA HIS A 326 2.16 1.75 -23.17
C HIS A 326 3.15 2.89 -22.91
N GLY A 327 2.70 4.02 -22.38
CA GLY A 327 3.54 5.18 -22.06
C GLY A 327 4.64 4.81 -21.06
N ARG A 328 5.86 5.36 -21.29
CA ARG A 328 6.97 5.20 -20.34
C ARG A 328 6.79 6.17 -19.16
N LEU A 329 7.19 5.75 -17.96
CA LEU A 329 7.34 6.67 -16.84
C LEU A 329 8.46 7.67 -17.17
N PRO A 330 8.19 8.98 -17.13
CA PRO A 330 9.24 9.98 -17.34
C PRO A 330 10.21 9.98 -16.15
N LYS A 331 11.45 10.42 -16.42
CA LYS A 331 12.52 10.39 -15.43
C LYS A 331 12.18 11.20 -14.18
N TRP A 332 11.60 12.39 -14.33
CA TRP A 332 11.21 13.24 -13.21
C TRP A 332 10.27 12.52 -12.21
N PHE A 333 9.33 11.71 -12.72
CA PHE A 333 8.42 10.93 -11.87
C PHE A 333 9.11 9.69 -11.31
N ALA A 334 9.87 8.98 -12.13
CA ALA A 334 10.57 7.76 -11.76
C ALA A 334 11.61 7.99 -10.64
N ASP A 335 12.28 9.16 -10.66
CA ASP A 335 13.34 9.56 -9.74
C ASP A 335 12.86 10.52 -8.63
N LEU A 336 11.55 10.77 -8.51
CA LEU A 336 10.94 11.63 -7.48
C LEU A 336 11.43 13.09 -7.55
N ASP A 337 11.69 13.61 -8.75
CA ASP A 337 12.11 14.98 -8.98
C ASP A 337 10.93 15.94 -8.89
N SER A 338 10.55 16.30 -7.66
CA SER A 338 9.45 17.23 -7.38
C SER A 338 9.77 18.66 -7.81
N ASP A 339 11.05 19.02 -7.94
CA ASP A 339 11.44 20.40 -8.29
C ASP A 339 11.18 20.71 -9.76
N ALA A 340 11.11 19.67 -10.59
CA ALA A 340 10.68 19.79 -11.99
C ALA A 340 9.17 20.06 -12.15
N VAL A 341 8.35 19.92 -11.10
CA VAL A 341 6.89 19.95 -11.16
C VAL A 341 6.35 21.30 -10.70
N GLU A 342 5.48 21.93 -11.49
CA GLU A 342 4.81 23.19 -11.13
C GLU A 342 3.38 22.98 -10.57
N ALA A 343 2.72 21.87 -10.90
CA ALA A 343 1.40 21.53 -10.36
C ALA A 343 1.49 21.26 -8.86
N HIS A 344 0.98 22.16 -8.01
CA HIS A 344 1.22 22.19 -6.57
C HIS A 344 0.91 20.84 -5.88
N CYS A 345 -0.26 20.26 -6.11
CA CYS A 345 -0.63 18.97 -5.54
C CYS A 345 0.35 17.84 -5.92
N LEU A 346 0.78 17.77 -7.18
CA LEU A 346 1.69 16.73 -7.64
C LEU A 346 3.13 16.98 -7.15
N LYS A 347 3.56 18.25 -7.12
CA LYS A 347 4.86 18.67 -6.58
C LYS A 347 5.01 18.28 -5.11
N ASP A 348 4.05 18.71 -4.28
CA ASP A 348 4.09 18.48 -2.84
C ASP A 348 4.03 16.98 -2.51
N ILE A 349 3.09 16.24 -3.11
CA ILE A 349 2.95 14.81 -2.87
C ILE A 349 4.19 14.04 -3.35
N LEU A 350 4.78 14.41 -4.49
CA LEU A 350 6.01 13.78 -4.97
C LEU A 350 7.20 14.10 -4.05
N ALA A 351 7.27 15.31 -3.49
CA ALA A 351 8.26 15.71 -2.49
C ALA A 351 8.10 14.88 -1.20
N GLN A 352 6.88 14.70 -0.72
CA GLN A 352 6.60 13.86 0.44
C GLN A 352 7.04 12.40 0.21
N VAL A 353 6.78 11.84 -0.98
CA VAL A 353 7.29 10.49 -1.31
C VAL A 353 8.80 10.48 -1.37
N ARG A 354 9.45 11.48 -1.97
CA ARG A 354 10.93 11.60 -2.02
C ARG A 354 11.55 11.66 -0.63
N ASP A 355 10.95 12.44 0.27
CA ASP A 355 11.53 12.75 1.57
C ASP A 355 11.17 11.73 2.65
N HIS A 356 10.02 11.04 2.51
CA HIS A 356 9.48 10.14 3.54
C HIS A 356 9.16 8.71 3.07
N GLY A 357 9.11 8.47 1.75
CA GLY A 357 8.67 7.18 1.21
C GLY A 357 7.22 6.83 1.56
N TRP A 358 6.41 7.82 1.94
CA TRP A 358 5.03 7.58 2.38
C TRP A 358 4.14 8.80 2.19
N VAL A 359 2.92 8.54 1.74
CA VAL A 359 1.73 9.40 1.85
C VAL A 359 0.54 8.48 2.06
N HIS A 360 -0.59 8.98 2.57
CA HIS A 360 -1.78 8.15 2.76
C HIS A 360 -2.42 7.73 1.43
N HIS A 361 -3.52 6.95 1.47
CA HIS A 361 -4.05 6.28 0.27
C HIS A 361 -4.60 7.24 -0.79
N ILE A 362 -5.20 8.37 -0.41
CA ILE A 362 -5.83 9.29 -1.37
C ILE A 362 -4.82 10.02 -2.26
N PRO A 363 -3.73 10.64 -1.77
CA PRO A 363 -2.67 11.14 -2.64
C PRO A 363 -2.11 10.08 -3.60
N ARG A 364 -1.97 8.82 -3.14
CA ARG A 364 -1.53 7.71 -4.02
C ARG A 364 -2.52 7.47 -5.15
N LEU A 365 -3.82 7.39 -4.82
CA LEU A 365 -4.86 7.05 -5.78
C LEU A 365 -5.24 8.23 -6.67
N MET A 366 -5.60 9.38 -6.06
CA MET A 366 -6.26 10.48 -6.74
C MET A 366 -5.31 11.55 -7.28
N VAL A 367 -4.03 11.51 -6.90
CA VAL A 367 -3.02 12.39 -7.49
C VAL A 367 -1.99 11.59 -8.27
N LEU A 368 -1.13 10.78 -7.63
CA LEU A 368 -0.04 10.07 -8.32
C LEU A 368 -0.55 9.08 -9.36
N SER A 369 -1.44 8.19 -8.95
CA SER A 369 -1.95 7.13 -9.83
C SER A 369 -2.96 7.64 -10.86
N ASN A 370 -3.81 8.60 -10.48
CA ASN A 370 -4.71 9.29 -11.40
C ASN A 370 -3.94 10.00 -12.51
N TYR A 371 -2.86 10.71 -12.17
CA TYR A 371 -1.99 11.33 -13.17
C TYR A 371 -1.39 10.29 -14.11
N ALA A 372 -0.83 9.19 -13.57
CA ALA A 372 -0.27 8.09 -14.35
C ALA A 372 -1.31 7.47 -15.34
N LEU A 373 -2.53 7.23 -14.86
CA LEU A 373 -3.66 6.73 -15.65
C LEU A 373 -4.02 7.69 -16.78
N GLN A 374 -4.15 8.97 -16.47
CA GLN A 374 -4.46 10.01 -17.46
C GLN A 374 -3.36 10.15 -18.51
N ARG A 375 -2.10 9.96 -18.14
CA ARG A 375 -0.96 9.97 -19.09
C ARG A 375 -0.82 8.66 -19.87
N GLY A 376 -1.54 7.60 -19.51
CA GLY A 376 -1.47 6.30 -20.17
C GLY A 376 -0.11 5.61 -19.98
N TRP A 377 0.50 5.75 -18.81
CA TRP A 377 1.74 5.05 -18.50
C TRP A 377 1.48 3.57 -18.31
N ASN A 378 2.50 2.76 -18.62
CA ASN A 378 2.40 1.31 -18.54
C ASN A 378 2.08 0.86 -17.09
N PRO A 379 0.97 0.10 -16.86
CA PRO A 379 0.55 -0.29 -15.53
C PRO A 379 1.60 -1.11 -14.76
N ALA A 380 2.36 -1.96 -15.45
CA ALA A 380 3.42 -2.74 -14.80
C ALA A 380 4.57 -1.85 -14.32
N ALA A 381 4.91 -0.78 -15.08
CA ALA A 381 5.92 0.19 -14.66
C ALA A 381 5.42 1.05 -13.49
N VAL A 382 4.16 1.45 -13.48
CA VAL A 382 3.51 2.16 -12.36
C VAL A 382 3.50 1.26 -11.11
N THR A 383 3.15 -0.02 -11.25
CA THR A 383 3.18 -1.00 -10.15
C THR A 383 4.58 -1.14 -9.54
N ASP A 384 5.61 -1.26 -10.40
CA ASP A 384 6.99 -1.35 -9.93
C ASP A 384 7.45 -0.07 -9.23
N TRP A 385 7.04 1.09 -9.74
CA TRP A 385 7.34 2.38 -9.11
C TRP A 385 6.73 2.47 -7.70
N PHE A 386 5.44 2.15 -7.51
CA PHE A 386 4.82 2.12 -6.18
C PHE A 386 5.48 1.10 -5.24
N HIS A 387 5.85 -0.07 -5.76
CA HIS A 387 6.57 -1.08 -4.96
C HIS A 387 7.93 -0.55 -4.47
N ARG A 388 8.65 0.20 -5.30
CA ARG A 388 9.97 0.72 -4.97
C ARG A 388 9.94 1.94 -4.05
N CYS A 389 9.05 2.89 -4.33
CA CYS A 389 9.09 4.22 -3.73
C CYS A 389 8.37 4.34 -2.39
N PHE A 390 7.57 3.34 -1.99
CA PHE A 390 6.83 3.38 -0.74
C PHE A 390 7.38 2.38 0.28
N VAL A 391 7.53 2.82 1.54
CA VAL A 391 8.02 1.96 2.64
C VAL A 391 7.12 0.77 2.90
N ASP A 392 5.81 0.94 2.77
CA ASP A 392 4.77 -0.09 2.86
C ASP A 392 4.40 -0.73 1.51
N GLY A 393 5.16 -0.43 0.46
CA GLY A 393 4.92 -0.88 -0.91
C GLY A 393 5.37 -2.32 -1.16
N TYR A 394 4.64 -3.31 -0.72
CA TYR A 394 4.91 -4.73 -1.00
C TYR A 394 4.29 -5.18 -2.32
N GLU A 395 4.82 -6.23 -2.95
CA GLU A 395 4.38 -6.67 -4.28
C GLU A 395 2.89 -7.03 -4.28
N TRP A 396 2.43 -7.79 -3.30
CA TRP A 396 1.04 -8.21 -3.20
C TRP A 396 0.08 -7.03 -3.02
N VAL A 397 0.50 -5.99 -2.27
CA VAL A 397 -0.28 -4.76 -2.08
C VAL A 397 -0.38 -4.01 -3.41
N MET A 398 0.78 -3.79 -4.07
CA MET A 398 0.84 -2.89 -5.23
C MET A 398 0.26 -3.50 -6.49
N VAL A 399 0.45 -4.81 -6.73
CA VAL A 399 -0.08 -5.46 -7.93
C VAL A 399 -1.59 -5.32 -8.01
N ALA A 400 -2.32 -5.71 -6.97
CA ALA A 400 -3.78 -5.66 -7.01
C ALA A 400 -4.32 -4.22 -6.99
N ASN A 401 -3.77 -3.34 -6.14
CA ASN A 401 -4.21 -1.94 -6.07
C ASN A 401 -3.91 -1.14 -7.35
N VAL A 402 -2.76 -1.38 -7.99
CA VAL A 402 -2.43 -0.62 -9.21
C VAL A 402 -3.13 -1.21 -10.42
N VAL A 403 -2.99 -2.52 -10.68
CA VAL A 403 -3.59 -3.15 -11.86
C VAL A 403 -5.11 -3.15 -11.81
N GLY A 404 -5.69 -3.53 -10.67
CA GLY A 404 -7.15 -3.69 -10.53
C GLY A 404 -7.88 -2.39 -10.22
N MET A 405 -7.31 -1.53 -9.40
CA MET A 405 -8.01 -0.32 -8.95
C MET A 405 -7.55 0.92 -9.72
N SER A 406 -6.31 1.36 -9.50
CA SER A 406 -5.90 2.71 -9.89
C SER A 406 -5.63 2.87 -11.38
N GLN A 407 -5.16 1.83 -12.07
CA GLN A 407 -4.91 1.86 -13.51
C GLN A 407 -6.01 1.19 -14.35
N HIS A 408 -7.02 0.58 -13.71
CA HIS A 408 -8.11 -0.15 -14.40
C HIS A 408 -7.58 -1.11 -15.49
N ALA A 409 -6.40 -1.65 -15.24
CA ALA A 409 -5.69 -2.45 -16.24
C ALA A 409 -6.21 -3.90 -16.32
N ASP A 410 -7.02 -4.33 -15.36
CA ASP A 410 -7.70 -5.63 -15.38
C ASP A 410 -9.05 -5.62 -16.16
N GLY A 411 -9.46 -4.44 -16.65
CA GLY A 411 -10.72 -4.28 -17.40
C GLY A 411 -11.97 -4.28 -16.52
N GLY A 412 -11.83 -4.02 -15.24
CA GLY A 412 -12.96 -3.87 -14.31
C GLY A 412 -13.30 -5.13 -13.52
N LEU A 413 -12.38 -6.08 -13.38
CA LEU A 413 -12.58 -7.25 -12.53
C LEU A 413 -12.65 -6.88 -11.06
N MET A 414 -11.80 -5.94 -10.61
CA MET A 414 -11.77 -5.51 -9.21
C MET A 414 -12.54 -4.21 -9.01
N ALA A 415 -12.28 -3.19 -9.82
CA ALA A 415 -12.94 -1.88 -9.75
C ALA A 415 -13.88 -1.66 -10.93
N THR A 416 -15.16 -1.43 -10.67
CA THR A 416 -16.20 -1.35 -11.69
C THR A 416 -16.12 -0.15 -12.65
N LYS A 417 -15.25 0.84 -12.37
CA LYS A 417 -14.94 1.98 -13.23
C LYS A 417 -13.52 2.46 -12.98
N PRO A 418 -12.86 3.15 -13.94
CA PRO A 418 -11.58 3.80 -13.70
C PRO A 418 -11.66 4.84 -12.57
N TYR A 419 -10.65 4.85 -11.69
CA TYR A 419 -10.46 5.89 -10.69
C TYR A 419 -9.74 7.08 -11.32
N THR A 420 -10.48 7.89 -12.08
CA THR A 420 -9.97 9.08 -12.72
C THR A 420 -10.85 10.29 -12.41
N SER A 421 -10.23 11.44 -12.19
CA SER A 421 -10.91 12.69 -11.89
C SER A 421 -10.12 13.88 -12.39
N GLY A 422 -10.81 14.98 -12.70
CA GLY A 422 -10.17 16.27 -13.00
C GLY A 422 -9.82 17.07 -11.76
N GLY A 423 -9.25 18.26 -11.97
CA GLY A 423 -8.84 19.16 -10.90
C GLY A 423 -9.97 19.60 -9.95
N ALA A 424 -11.23 19.53 -10.38
CA ALA A 424 -12.38 19.84 -9.52
C ALA A 424 -12.51 18.91 -8.30
N TYR A 425 -12.15 17.62 -8.44
CA TYR A 425 -12.10 16.70 -7.32
C TYR A 425 -10.99 17.09 -6.34
N ILE A 426 -9.78 17.31 -6.84
CA ILE A 426 -8.63 17.71 -6.01
C ILE A 426 -8.95 19.01 -5.27
N ASN A 427 -9.54 20.00 -5.96
CA ASN A 427 -9.94 21.28 -5.34
C ASN A 427 -10.98 21.13 -4.22
N ARG A 428 -11.89 20.16 -4.33
CA ARG A 428 -12.90 19.91 -3.30
C ARG A 428 -12.32 19.17 -2.10
N MET A 429 -11.40 18.24 -2.33
CA MET A 429 -10.87 17.33 -1.31
C MET A 429 -9.52 17.78 -0.73
N SER A 430 -9.04 18.98 -1.10
CA SER A 430 -7.75 19.50 -0.63
C SER A 430 -7.68 21.03 -0.68
N ASP A 431 -6.66 21.58 -0.03
CA ASP A 431 -6.27 23.00 -0.08
C ASP A 431 -5.30 23.33 -1.24
N TYR A 432 -4.77 22.35 -1.95
CA TYR A 432 -3.71 22.52 -2.96
C TYR A 432 -4.01 23.54 -4.05
N CYS A 433 -5.27 23.67 -4.48
CA CYS A 433 -5.61 24.49 -5.63
C CYS A 433 -5.59 26.00 -5.33
N GLY A 434 -5.64 26.41 -4.06
CA GLY A 434 -5.61 27.81 -3.64
C GLY A 434 -4.35 28.53 -4.11
N GLU A 435 -3.20 27.93 -3.89
CA GLU A 435 -1.87 28.46 -4.23
C GLU A 435 -1.31 27.95 -5.55
N CYS A 436 -2.05 27.09 -6.25
CA CYS A 436 -1.57 26.48 -7.49
C CYS A 436 -1.54 27.48 -8.64
N LYS A 437 -0.48 27.43 -9.47
CA LYS A 437 -0.38 28.15 -10.74
C LYS A 437 -1.57 27.84 -11.66
N TYR A 438 -2.02 26.60 -11.69
CA TYR A 438 -3.07 26.11 -12.55
C TYR A 438 -4.46 26.28 -11.94
N ARG A 439 -5.47 26.45 -12.79
CA ARG A 439 -6.87 26.60 -12.37
C ARG A 439 -7.64 25.31 -12.57
N PRO A 440 -8.27 24.75 -11.53
CA PRO A 440 -8.93 23.43 -11.58
C PRO A 440 -10.10 23.38 -12.58
N SER A 441 -10.71 24.53 -12.93
CA SER A 441 -11.79 24.63 -13.92
C SER A 441 -11.29 24.75 -15.36
N GLN A 442 -10.02 25.11 -15.59
CA GLN A 442 -9.47 25.32 -16.92
C GLN A 442 -8.83 24.03 -17.47
N ARG A 443 -9.11 23.74 -18.75
CA ARG A 443 -8.58 22.56 -19.45
C ARG A 443 -7.67 22.88 -20.62
N VAL A 444 -7.66 24.15 -21.10
CA VAL A 444 -6.83 24.65 -22.20
C VAL A 444 -6.21 26.01 -21.81
N GLY A 445 -5.02 26.30 -22.32
CA GLY A 445 -4.26 27.54 -22.08
C GLY A 445 -3.18 27.34 -20.99
N ASP A 446 -2.43 28.42 -20.71
CA ASP A 446 -1.23 28.38 -19.88
C ASP A 446 -1.52 28.09 -18.41
N ARG A 447 -2.72 28.38 -17.96
CA ARG A 447 -3.18 28.11 -16.59
C ARG A 447 -4.07 26.86 -16.48
N ALA A 448 -4.14 26.05 -17.55
CA ALA A 448 -4.95 24.84 -17.56
C ALA A 448 -4.42 23.81 -16.57
N CYS A 449 -5.32 23.30 -15.71
CA CYS A 449 -4.98 22.24 -14.79
C CYS A 449 -4.63 20.95 -15.54
N PRO A 450 -3.44 20.36 -15.31
CA PRO A 450 -3.02 19.14 -15.99
C PRO A 450 -3.94 17.95 -15.73
N PHE A 451 -4.57 17.89 -14.57
CA PHE A 451 -5.56 16.86 -14.24
C PHE A 451 -6.89 17.08 -14.98
N THR A 452 -7.34 18.32 -15.14
CA THR A 452 -8.58 18.60 -15.85
C THR A 452 -8.45 18.34 -17.35
N GLY A 453 -7.37 18.81 -17.97
CA GLY A 453 -7.06 18.46 -19.36
C GLY A 453 -6.78 16.95 -19.52
N GLY A 454 -6.03 16.36 -18.58
CA GLY A 454 -5.70 14.94 -18.56
C GLY A 454 -6.93 14.03 -18.47
N TYR A 455 -7.95 14.41 -17.67
CA TYR A 455 -9.20 13.67 -17.54
C TYR A 455 -9.96 13.56 -18.89
N TRP A 456 -10.12 14.68 -19.60
CA TRP A 456 -10.81 14.68 -20.89
C TRP A 456 -10.01 13.93 -21.95
N TRP A 457 -8.70 14.08 -21.96
CA TRP A 457 -7.82 13.30 -22.84
C TRP A 457 -7.84 11.81 -22.55
N PHE A 458 -7.91 11.41 -21.27
CA PHE A 458 -8.08 10.01 -20.88
C PHE A 458 -9.39 9.45 -21.43
N LEU A 459 -10.50 10.17 -21.27
CA LEU A 459 -11.81 9.74 -21.79
C LEU A 459 -11.81 9.60 -23.32
N ASP A 460 -11.22 10.56 -24.02
CA ASP A 460 -11.10 10.54 -25.49
C ASP A 460 -10.32 9.30 -25.96
N ARG A 461 -9.12 9.11 -25.40
CA ARG A 461 -8.26 7.98 -25.77
C ARG A 461 -8.88 6.62 -25.48
N ASN A 462 -9.65 6.49 -24.42
CA ASN A 462 -10.22 5.22 -23.96
C ASN A 462 -11.72 5.08 -24.24
N ALA A 463 -12.32 5.97 -25.05
CA ALA A 463 -13.77 5.97 -25.28
C ALA A 463 -14.28 4.62 -25.79
N LYS A 464 -13.53 3.94 -26.67
CA LYS A 464 -13.87 2.61 -27.20
C LYS A 464 -13.80 1.53 -26.12
N HIS A 465 -12.73 1.50 -25.31
CA HIS A 465 -12.55 0.52 -24.23
C HIS A 465 -13.62 0.65 -23.13
N LEU A 466 -14.12 1.88 -22.92
CA LEU A 466 -15.08 2.19 -21.87
C LEU A 466 -16.54 2.24 -22.35
N ALA A 467 -16.80 2.04 -23.66
CA ALA A 467 -18.12 2.20 -24.27
C ALA A 467 -19.20 1.28 -23.63
N ASN A 468 -18.82 0.06 -23.22
CA ASN A 468 -19.73 -0.90 -22.62
C ASN A 468 -19.84 -0.80 -21.09
N ASN A 469 -19.13 0.14 -20.46
CA ASN A 469 -19.18 0.35 -19.03
C ASN A 469 -20.30 1.33 -18.67
N GLN A 470 -21.41 0.83 -18.12
CA GLN A 470 -22.57 1.66 -17.76
C GLN A 470 -22.22 2.84 -16.84
N ARG A 471 -21.25 2.67 -15.92
CA ARG A 471 -20.81 3.74 -15.02
C ARG A 471 -20.05 4.86 -15.74
N MET A 472 -19.61 4.63 -16.98
CA MET A 472 -18.92 5.62 -17.81
C MET A 472 -19.85 6.33 -18.81
N ASN A 473 -21.15 6.00 -18.85
CA ASN A 473 -22.12 6.63 -19.78
C ASN A 473 -22.19 8.15 -19.63
N GLN A 474 -22.28 8.67 -18.39
CA GLN A 474 -22.32 10.10 -18.14
C GLN A 474 -20.99 10.81 -18.51
N PRO A 475 -19.82 10.33 -18.07
CA PRO A 475 -18.53 10.87 -18.50
C PRO A 475 -18.36 10.90 -20.02
N LEU A 476 -18.70 9.82 -20.72
CA LEU A 476 -18.62 9.75 -22.19
C LEU A 476 -19.63 10.64 -22.90
N ALA A 477 -20.83 10.82 -22.32
CA ALA A 477 -21.79 11.80 -22.82
C ALA A 477 -21.29 13.24 -22.63
N GLY A 478 -20.59 13.53 -21.52
CA GLY A 478 -19.91 14.79 -21.29
C GLY A 478 -18.82 15.06 -22.34
N LEU A 479 -18.00 14.04 -22.64
CA LEU A 479 -16.96 14.12 -23.66
C LEU A 479 -17.52 14.53 -25.03
N ARG A 480 -18.62 13.91 -25.47
CA ARG A 480 -19.27 14.22 -26.77
C ARG A 480 -19.80 15.67 -26.89
N ARG A 481 -20.04 16.34 -25.75
CA ARG A 481 -20.52 17.73 -25.70
C ARG A 481 -19.37 18.76 -25.61
N LEU A 482 -18.14 18.28 -25.45
CA LEU A 482 -17.00 19.16 -25.25
C LEU A 482 -16.60 19.81 -26.56
N ARG A 483 -16.70 21.15 -26.65
CA ARG A 483 -16.48 21.90 -27.87
C ARG A 483 -15.00 22.14 -28.20
N ASP A 484 -14.14 22.13 -27.19
CA ASP A 484 -12.70 22.39 -27.26
C ASP A 484 -11.84 21.12 -27.10
N LEU A 485 -12.40 19.96 -27.38
CA LEU A 485 -11.71 18.67 -27.22
C LEU A 485 -10.42 18.59 -28.03
N ASP A 486 -10.42 19.08 -29.27
CA ASP A 486 -9.22 19.07 -30.11
C ASP A 486 -8.08 19.89 -29.51
N ASP A 487 -8.40 21.03 -28.90
CA ASP A 487 -7.40 21.89 -28.25
C ASP A 487 -6.87 21.23 -26.97
N VAL A 488 -7.74 20.57 -26.19
CA VAL A 488 -7.33 19.75 -25.03
C VAL A 488 -6.35 18.68 -25.49
N VAL A 489 -6.70 17.88 -26.49
CA VAL A 489 -5.86 16.80 -27.03
C VAL A 489 -4.50 17.32 -27.51
N LYS A 490 -4.51 18.42 -28.28
CA LYS A 490 -3.27 19.07 -28.74
C LYS A 490 -2.38 19.50 -27.59
N GLN A 491 -2.96 20.14 -26.56
CA GLN A 491 -2.20 20.58 -25.38
C GLN A 491 -1.64 19.41 -24.58
N GLN A 492 -2.44 18.35 -24.33
CA GLN A 492 -1.99 17.18 -23.60
C GLN A 492 -0.90 16.39 -24.34
N ARG A 493 -0.99 16.28 -25.67
CA ARG A 493 0.07 15.69 -26.50
C ARG A 493 1.36 16.52 -26.45
N ARG A 494 1.24 17.86 -26.47
CA ARG A 494 2.36 18.80 -26.37
C ARG A 494 3.08 18.71 -25.02
N LEU A 495 2.35 18.48 -23.92
CA LEU A 495 2.92 18.20 -22.60
C LEU A 495 3.79 16.93 -22.63
N GLY A 496 3.35 15.87 -23.32
CA GLY A 496 4.14 14.64 -23.50
C GLY A 496 4.60 14.03 -22.18
N GLY A 497 5.90 13.80 -22.04
CA GLY A 497 6.56 13.29 -20.82
C GLY A 497 7.13 14.40 -19.93
N ARG A 498 6.89 15.68 -20.22
CA ARG A 498 7.36 16.81 -19.39
C ARG A 498 6.60 16.84 -18.06
N ALA A 499 7.25 17.36 -17.04
CA ALA A 499 6.59 17.66 -15.76
C ALA A 499 5.58 18.79 -15.94
N PRO A 500 4.40 18.69 -15.35
CA PRO A 500 3.35 19.70 -15.43
C PRO A 500 3.55 20.83 -14.43
#